data_f0a1faee3265381da214f31d70410c27
#
_entry.id   f0a1faee3265381da214f31d70410c27
#
_cell.length_a   1.000
_cell.length_b   1.000
_cell.length_c   1.000
_cell.angle_alpha   90.00
_cell.angle_beta   90.00
_cell.angle_gamma   90.00
#
_symmetry.space_group_name_H-M   'P 1'
#
loop_
_entity.id
_entity.type
_entity.pdbx_description
1 polymer ?
#
loop_
_entity_poly.entity_id
_entity_poly.type
_entity_poly.pdbx_seq_one_letter_code
_entity_poly.pdbx_strand_id
1 'polypeptide(L)'
;MTLSGEPWTAILPGLLTPEERDTCAVYAADQPVAAGETLHFARATITAPWDAYVAFVDRDPMANWGHSCRYILVSHATGEVRSMEARTPPFAEKGFTWHVVYKSASVPEAVLARPRP
;
A
#
# COMPACT_ATOMS: atom_id res chain seq x y z
N MET A 1 6.31 15.18 10.95
CA MET A 1 6.55 13.78 11.25
C MET A 1 6.71 13.00 9.97
N THR A 2 7.75 12.23 9.86
CA THR A 2 7.97 11.42 8.67
C THR A 2 7.14 10.16 8.75
N LEU A 3 6.70 9.69 7.59
CA LEU A 3 5.89 8.50 7.47
C LEU A 3 6.67 7.30 7.00
N SER A 4 7.98 7.42 6.97
CA SER A 4 8.84 6.39 6.42
C SER A 4 8.66 5.10 7.21
N GLY A 5 7.97 4.16 6.68
CA GLY A 5 7.92 2.79 7.13
C GLY A 5 7.59 2.50 8.60
N GLU A 6 7.88 3.39 9.51
CA GLU A 6 7.79 3.09 10.93
C GLU A 6 6.39 2.74 11.43
N PRO A 7 5.34 3.52 11.13
CA PRO A 7 4.02 3.10 11.55
C PRO A 7 3.63 1.76 10.93
N TRP A 8 4.07 1.50 9.71
CA TRP A 8 3.72 0.26 9.03
C TRP A 8 4.37 -0.95 9.67
N THR A 9 5.62 -0.85 10.09
CA THR A 9 6.30 -1.95 10.76
C THR A 9 5.53 -2.39 12.01
N ALA A 10 4.99 -1.43 12.76
CA ALA A 10 4.25 -1.74 13.98
C ALA A 10 2.85 -2.30 13.72
N ILE A 11 2.17 -1.82 12.67
CA ILE A 11 0.74 -2.12 12.49
C ILE A 11 0.46 -3.22 11.45
N LEU A 12 1.35 -3.43 10.49
CA LEU A 12 1.12 -4.41 9.42
C LEU A 12 0.85 -5.83 9.93
N PRO A 13 1.55 -6.34 10.97
CA PRO A 13 1.26 -7.69 11.44
C PRO A 13 -0.19 -7.91 11.84
N GLY A 14 -0.88 -6.86 12.32
CA GLY A 14 -2.29 -6.94 12.66
C GLY A 14 -3.24 -6.68 11.50
N LEU A 15 -2.73 -6.15 10.38
CA LEU A 15 -3.53 -5.80 9.22
C LEU A 15 -3.51 -6.86 8.12
N LEU A 16 -2.42 -7.61 8.01
CA LEU A 16 -2.26 -8.62 6.97
C LEU A 16 -2.89 -9.93 7.41
N THR A 17 -3.58 -10.61 6.50
CA THR A 17 -4.04 -11.98 6.76
C THR A 17 -2.84 -12.92 6.80
N PRO A 18 -2.97 -14.13 7.39
CA PRO A 18 -1.88 -15.10 7.35
C PRO A 18 -1.41 -15.42 5.92
N GLU A 19 -2.35 -15.54 4.99
CA GLU A 19 -2.01 -15.80 3.58
C GLU A 19 -1.22 -14.63 3.00
N GLU A 20 -1.65 -13.40 3.26
CA GLU A 20 -0.93 -12.22 2.78
C GLU A 20 0.49 -12.19 3.32
N ARG A 21 0.67 -12.48 4.60
CA ARG A 21 2.02 -12.47 5.20
C ARG A 21 2.97 -13.45 4.53
N ASP A 22 2.44 -14.54 4.00
CA ASP A 22 3.25 -15.58 3.38
C ASP A 22 3.58 -15.30 1.91
N THR A 23 2.85 -14.40 1.24
CA THR A 23 2.97 -14.25 -0.21
C THR A 23 3.07 -12.82 -0.70
N CYS A 24 2.86 -11.81 0.13
CA CYS A 24 2.70 -10.44 -0.34
C CYS A 24 3.99 -9.61 -0.29
N ALA A 25 3.93 -8.49 -0.99
CA ALA A 25 4.81 -7.35 -0.78
C ALA A 25 3.92 -6.14 -0.48
N VAL A 26 4.33 -5.31 0.47
CA VAL A 26 3.59 -4.11 0.85
C VAL A 26 4.44 -2.88 0.58
N TYR A 27 3.85 -1.91 -0.08
CA TYR A 27 4.49 -0.64 -0.41
C TYR A 27 3.75 0.46 0.34
N ALA A 28 4.48 1.41 0.88
CA ALA A 28 3.89 2.58 1.52
C ALA A 28 4.16 3.81 0.68
N ALA A 29 3.17 4.68 0.59
CA ALA A 29 3.37 5.99 -0.03
C ALA A 29 4.28 6.83 0.87
N ASP A 30 5.20 7.57 0.25
CA ASP A 30 6.15 8.40 0.99
C ASP A 30 5.52 9.62 1.64
N GLN A 31 4.30 9.98 1.21
CA GLN A 31 3.60 11.15 1.72
C GLN A 31 2.20 10.77 2.17
N PRO A 32 1.70 11.43 3.23
CA PRO A 32 0.31 11.23 3.62
C PRO A 32 -0.64 11.92 2.65
N VAL A 33 -1.90 11.57 2.74
CA VAL A 33 -2.96 12.25 2.00
C VAL A 33 -3.84 13.01 2.99
N ALA A 34 -4.39 14.13 2.55
CA ALA A 34 -5.26 14.95 3.38
C ALA A 34 -6.70 14.44 3.32
N ALA A 35 -7.44 14.69 4.39
CA ALA A 35 -8.89 14.41 4.40
C ALA A 35 -9.55 15.06 3.18
N GLY A 36 -10.40 14.31 2.50
CA GLY A 36 -11.11 14.78 1.32
C GLY A 36 -10.33 14.66 0.02
N GLU A 37 -9.03 14.36 0.09
CA GLU A 37 -8.22 14.17 -1.09
C GLU A 37 -8.63 12.87 -1.79
N THR A 38 -8.76 12.94 -3.12
CA THR A 38 -9.13 11.78 -3.92
C THR A 38 -7.90 11.23 -4.63
N LEU A 39 -7.68 9.95 -4.46
CA LEU A 39 -6.58 9.22 -5.10
C LEU A 39 -7.13 8.47 -6.30
N HIS A 40 -6.49 8.64 -7.44
CA HIS A 40 -6.90 7.96 -8.69
C HIS A 40 -5.85 6.90 -9.03
N PHE A 41 -6.23 5.63 -8.96
CA PHE A 41 -5.35 4.53 -9.31
C PHE A 41 -5.98 3.75 -10.45
N ALA A 42 -5.48 3.92 -11.65
CA ALA A 42 -5.94 3.20 -12.83
C ALA A 42 -7.46 2.99 -12.89
N ARG A 43 -7.99 1.97 -12.22
CA ARG A 43 -9.43 1.65 -12.22
C ARG A 43 -10.06 1.82 -10.84
N ALA A 44 -9.36 2.41 -9.91
CA ALA A 44 -9.87 2.59 -8.56
C ALA A 44 -9.75 4.04 -8.15
N THR A 45 -10.74 4.53 -7.42
CA THR A 45 -10.74 5.88 -6.88
C THR A 45 -11.02 5.78 -5.39
N ILE A 46 -10.16 6.39 -4.59
CA ILE A 46 -10.29 6.38 -3.13
C ILE A 46 -10.29 7.81 -2.65
N THR A 47 -11.30 8.17 -1.87
CA THR A 47 -11.33 9.46 -1.19
C THR A 47 -10.99 9.24 0.27
N ALA A 48 -9.96 9.94 0.75
CA ALA A 48 -9.53 9.80 2.13
C ALA A 48 -10.56 10.44 3.05
N PRO A 49 -11.14 9.69 4.02
CA PRO A 49 -12.12 10.27 4.94
C PRO A 49 -11.46 11.15 6.01
N TRP A 50 -10.17 11.02 6.21
CA TRP A 50 -9.36 11.78 7.16
C TRP A 50 -7.91 11.80 6.66
N ASP A 51 -7.08 12.60 7.30
CA ASP A 51 -5.64 12.59 7.00
C ASP A 51 -5.12 11.17 7.21
N ALA A 52 -4.47 10.62 6.20
CA ALA A 52 -4.16 9.19 6.19
C ALA A 52 -2.77 8.88 5.66
N TYR A 53 -2.22 7.81 6.20
CA TYR A 53 -1.12 7.07 5.58
C TYR A 53 -1.72 6.09 4.58
N VAL A 54 -1.01 5.86 3.48
CA VAL A 54 -1.51 4.97 2.42
C VAL A 54 -0.51 3.86 2.16
N ALA A 55 -1.01 2.63 2.11
CA ALA A 55 -0.19 1.48 1.70
C ALA A 55 -0.92 0.68 0.63
N PHE A 56 -0.12 -0.06 -0.12
CA PHE A 56 -0.59 -0.93 -1.19
C PHE A 56 -0.08 -2.35 -0.91
N VAL A 57 -1.00 -3.31 -0.86
CA VAL A 57 -0.67 -4.72 -0.62
C VAL A 57 -0.77 -5.47 -1.94
N ASP A 58 0.37 -5.89 -2.46
CA ASP A 58 0.43 -6.76 -3.63
C ASP A 58 0.43 -8.19 -3.14
N ARG A 59 -0.70 -8.87 -3.31
CA ARG A 59 -0.89 -10.22 -2.80
C ARG A 59 -0.15 -11.29 -3.58
N ASP A 60 0.22 -10.97 -4.82
CA ASP A 60 0.89 -11.95 -5.68
C ASP A 60 1.94 -11.26 -6.55
N PRO A 61 3.08 -10.86 -5.95
CA PRO A 61 4.09 -10.07 -6.67
C PRO A 61 4.71 -10.80 -7.86
N MET A 62 4.56 -12.12 -7.95
CA MET A 62 5.14 -12.90 -9.03
C MET A 62 4.17 -13.08 -10.19
N ALA A 63 2.92 -12.69 -10.05
CA ALA A 63 1.92 -12.83 -11.09
C ALA A 63 1.89 -11.60 -11.99
N ASN A 64 1.36 -11.77 -13.20
CA ASN A 64 1.07 -10.65 -14.08
C ASN A 64 -0.05 -9.80 -13.46
N TRP A 65 -0.07 -8.51 -13.79
CA TRP A 65 -1.09 -7.64 -13.26
C TRP A 65 -2.48 -8.00 -13.73
N GLY A 66 -3.47 -7.57 -12.96
CA GLY A 66 -4.85 -8.03 -13.05
C GLY A 66 -5.21 -8.97 -11.91
N HIS A 67 -4.25 -9.28 -11.04
CA HIS A 67 -4.48 -10.11 -9.87
C HIS A 67 -4.97 -9.28 -8.68
N SER A 68 -5.44 -9.97 -7.64
CA SER A 68 -5.97 -9.35 -6.43
C SER A 68 -4.90 -8.55 -5.69
N CYS A 69 -5.27 -7.37 -5.24
CA CYS A 69 -4.46 -6.53 -4.36
C CYS A 69 -5.40 -5.66 -3.54
N ARG A 70 -4.85 -4.85 -2.63
CA ARG A 70 -5.69 -3.91 -1.88
C ARG A 70 -4.90 -2.69 -1.45
N TYR A 71 -5.65 -1.62 -1.19
CA TYR A 71 -5.12 -0.38 -0.63
C TYR A 71 -5.56 -0.26 0.81
N ILE A 72 -4.68 0.24 1.66
CA ILE A 72 -4.95 0.45 3.09
C ILE A 72 -4.73 1.92 3.40
N LEU A 73 -5.73 2.54 4.04
CA LEU A 73 -5.60 3.88 4.59
C LEU A 73 -5.66 3.78 6.11
N VAL A 74 -4.73 4.45 6.78
CA VAL A 74 -4.68 4.48 8.24
C VAL A 74 -4.75 5.91 8.70
N SER A 75 -5.72 6.22 9.55
CA SER A 75 -5.89 7.57 10.08
C SER A 75 -4.66 8.02 10.85
N HIS A 76 -4.14 9.19 10.50
CA HIS A 76 -3.03 9.79 11.20
C HIS A 76 -3.37 10.10 12.67
N ALA A 77 -4.61 10.49 12.92
CA ALA A 77 -5.03 10.93 14.24
C ALA A 77 -5.45 9.78 15.15
N THR A 78 -6.15 8.78 14.61
CA THR A 78 -6.81 7.76 15.43
C THR A 78 -6.31 6.34 15.20
N GLY A 79 -5.60 6.10 14.09
CA GLY A 79 -5.20 4.75 13.70
C GLY A 79 -6.33 3.94 13.08
N GLU A 80 -7.50 4.54 12.83
CA GLU A 80 -8.59 3.85 12.15
C GLU A 80 -8.14 3.39 10.77
N VAL A 81 -8.57 2.20 10.35
CA VAL A 81 -8.12 1.57 9.12
C VAL A 81 -9.28 1.44 8.14
N ARG A 82 -9.02 1.80 6.88
CA ARG A 82 -9.90 1.52 5.76
C ARG A 82 -9.14 0.73 4.73
N SER A 83 -9.77 -0.30 4.19
CA SER A 83 -9.17 -1.17 3.19
C SER A 83 -10.07 -1.25 1.98
N MET A 84 -9.48 -1.25 0.78
CA MET A 84 -10.24 -1.35 -0.46
C MET A 84 -9.58 -2.37 -1.38
N GLU A 85 -10.37 -3.36 -1.82
CA GLU A 85 -9.92 -4.35 -2.78
C GLU A 85 -9.73 -3.73 -4.15
N ALA A 86 -8.71 -4.17 -4.86
CA ALA A 86 -8.39 -3.66 -6.18
C ALA A 86 -7.71 -4.74 -7.01
N ARG A 87 -7.38 -4.41 -8.27
CA ARG A 87 -6.69 -5.32 -9.17
C ARG A 87 -5.60 -4.64 -9.97
N THR A 88 -5.29 -3.39 -9.65
CA THR A 88 -4.29 -2.61 -10.37
C THR A 88 -3.33 -1.93 -9.40
N PRO A 89 -2.03 -1.81 -9.77
CA PRO A 89 -1.06 -1.17 -8.90
C PRO A 89 -1.10 0.34 -9.01
N PRO A 90 -0.53 1.05 -8.01
CA PRO A 90 -0.54 2.51 -8.00
C PRO A 90 0.63 3.14 -8.75
N PHE A 91 1.56 2.36 -9.29
CA PHE A 91 2.89 2.85 -9.66
C PHE A 91 2.89 3.73 -10.91
N ALA A 92 1.82 3.69 -11.71
CA ALA A 92 1.71 4.54 -12.89
C ALA A 92 1.21 5.95 -12.54
N GLU A 93 0.71 6.16 -11.33
CA GLU A 93 0.14 7.44 -10.94
C GLU A 93 1.24 8.44 -10.60
N LYS A 94 1.07 9.67 -11.07
CA LYS A 94 2.00 10.75 -10.76
C LYS A 94 1.72 11.32 -9.38
N GLY A 95 2.75 11.86 -8.76
CA GLY A 95 2.61 12.55 -7.50
C GLY A 95 2.87 11.68 -6.28
N PHE A 96 3.03 10.38 -6.46
CA PHE A 96 3.34 9.49 -5.35
C PHE A 96 4.61 8.72 -5.63
N THR A 97 5.45 8.63 -4.62
CA THR A 97 6.55 7.69 -4.59
C THR A 97 6.25 6.64 -3.52
N TRP A 98 6.75 5.44 -3.73
CA TRP A 98 6.44 4.29 -2.90
C TRP A 98 7.72 3.59 -2.48
N HIS A 99 7.70 3.04 -1.28
CA HIS A 99 8.82 2.20 -0.82
C HIS A 99 8.28 0.94 -0.17
N VAL A 100 9.07 -0.12 -0.22
CA VAL A 100 8.69 -1.41 0.36
C VAL A 100 8.79 -1.33 1.88
N VAL A 101 7.72 -1.69 2.57
CA VAL A 101 7.69 -1.74 4.03
C VAL A 101 7.55 -3.15 4.57
N TYR A 102 7.19 -4.11 3.71
CA TYR A 102 7.13 -5.52 4.06
C TYR A 102 7.27 -6.37 2.81
N LYS A 103 7.97 -7.46 2.94
CA LYS A 103 8.11 -8.45 1.87
C LYS A 103 8.14 -9.83 2.52
N SER A 104 7.28 -10.73 2.03
CA SER A 104 7.33 -12.12 2.45
C SER A 104 8.68 -12.74 2.08
N ALA A 105 9.16 -13.65 2.91
CA ALA A 105 10.41 -14.35 2.63
C ALA A 105 10.36 -15.15 1.33
N SER A 106 9.16 -15.54 0.88
CA SER A 106 8.98 -16.27 -0.37
C SER A 106 9.07 -15.39 -1.61
N VAL A 107 9.08 -14.07 -1.46
CA VAL A 107 9.08 -13.13 -2.59
C VAL A 107 10.51 -12.69 -2.90
N PRO A 108 11.01 -12.98 -4.11
CA PRO A 108 12.35 -12.50 -4.50
C PRO A 108 12.37 -10.99 -4.67
N GLU A 109 13.45 -10.36 -4.27
CA GLU A 109 13.59 -8.92 -4.43
C GLU A 109 13.50 -8.48 -5.90
N ALA A 110 13.92 -9.34 -6.81
CA ALA A 110 13.92 -9.01 -8.23
C ALA A 110 12.52 -8.74 -8.80
N VAL A 111 11.46 -9.24 -8.15
CA VAL A 111 10.09 -9.03 -8.64
C VAL A 111 9.43 -7.81 -8.00
N LEU A 112 10.09 -7.14 -7.07
CA LEU A 112 9.51 -5.96 -6.45
C LEU A 112 9.46 -4.80 -7.45
N ALA A 113 8.32 -4.12 -7.46
CA ALA A 113 8.21 -2.90 -8.24
C ALA A 113 9.12 -1.84 -7.63
N ARG A 114 9.85 -1.12 -8.48
CA ARG A 114 10.69 -0.04 -8.03
C ARG A 114 10.10 1.27 -8.53
N PRO A 115 9.91 2.26 -7.65
CA PRO A 115 9.48 3.57 -8.10
C PRO A 115 10.50 4.10 -9.10
N ARG A 116 10.01 4.60 -10.21
CA ARG A 116 10.90 5.22 -11.17
C ARG A 116 11.21 6.64 -10.73
N PRO A 117 12.44 7.06 -10.90
CA PRO A 117 12.78 8.45 -10.58
C PRO A 117 12.02 9.43 -11.45
#